data_afe70d2be8497ac878cc91d2fd0a2302
#
_entry.id   afe70d2be8497ac878cc91d2fd0a2302
#
_cell.length_a   1.000
_cell.length_b   1.000
_cell.length_c   1.000
_cell.angle_alpha   90.00
_cell.angle_beta   90.00
_cell.angle_gamma   90.00
#
_symmetry.space_group_name_H-M   'P 1'
#
loop_
_entity.id
_entity.type
_entity.pdbx_description
1 polymer ?
#
loop_
_entity_poly.entity_id
_entity_poly.type
_entity_poly.pdbx_seq_one_letter_code
_entity_poly.pdbx_strand_id
1 'polypeptide(L)'
;MRSFYCNIMNKYLKNIIWIYLLFAIVWFYNEEQNLFSKESIEVSAVKEQEVYVSGRLIGIYEKADGVLVLDTETITDASGKDCCPAKGKVKAGDYIISINGETIHSKKQILKILAEYKTSEAGLKGEKNFEDTINAKEEMIQQKETIQLEVLRNNEKISTNIKPIRTKSGTYLMGIWIKDDMAGIGTMTYYTKDGEFGALGHGIGDGTTGELLSVSDGAIYHMELTGISKGKRGEPGELEGNIHYCKGNHYGTLQENGSLGIFGELDLEELETFSKEDQSFPVAKKQEIQKRREAYILSDVSGSMRSYRVEIESVNLYATDSNKGITIQVTDPELIALTGGIVQGLSGAPFIQDGKIIGAVTHVLVNDPTRGYGIFIENMLERNL
;
A
#
# COMPACT_ATOMS: atom_id res chain seq x y z
N MET A 1 70.59 -29.72 -60.18
CA MET A 1 69.14 -29.89 -60.47
C MET A 1 68.27 -29.96 -59.22
N ARG A 2 68.63 -30.66 -58.13
CA ARG A 2 67.76 -30.72 -56.88
C ARG A 2 67.52 -29.40 -56.19
N SER A 3 68.47 -28.45 -56.17
CA SER A 3 68.30 -27.14 -55.51
C SER A 3 67.31 -26.21 -56.23
N PHE A 4 67.19 -26.31 -57.52
CA PHE A 4 66.28 -25.46 -58.34
C PHE A 4 64.85 -25.89 -58.19
N TYR A 5 64.57 -27.18 -58.10
CA TYR A 5 63.23 -27.71 -57.84
C TYR A 5 62.68 -27.36 -56.42
N CYS A 6 63.59 -27.37 -55.45
CA CYS A 6 63.19 -27.04 -54.06
C CYS A 6 62.82 -25.59 -53.90
N ASN A 7 63.45 -24.63 -54.59
CA ASN A 7 63.10 -23.21 -54.54
C ASN A 7 61.77 -22.88 -55.28
N ILE A 8 61.56 -23.59 -56.41
CA ILE A 8 60.25 -23.40 -57.11
C ILE A 8 59.11 -23.97 -56.29
N MET A 9 59.30 -25.17 -55.72
CA MET A 9 58.25 -25.77 -54.84
C MET A 9 57.95 -24.96 -53.60
N ASN A 10 58.96 -24.34 -52.97
CA ASN A 10 58.79 -23.46 -51.86
C ASN A 10 58.04 -22.15 -52.25
N LYS A 11 58.23 -21.64 -53.45
CA LYS A 11 57.57 -20.48 -53.99
C LYS A 11 56.02 -20.75 -54.23
N TYR A 12 55.74 -21.93 -54.82
CA TYR A 12 54.36 -22.37 -55.00
C TYR A 12 53.65 -22.66 -53.67
N LEU A 13 54.36 -23.30 -52.73
CA LEU A 13 53.81 -23.58 -51.41
C LEU A 13 53.45 -22.28 -50.63
N LYS A 14 54.37 -21.27 -50.70
CA LYS A 14 54.09 -19.95 -50.12
C LYS A 14 52.86 -19.27 -50.75
N ASN A 15 52.74 -19.33 -52.08
CA ASN A 15 51.59 -18.75 -52.77
C ASN A 15 50.27 -19.47 -52.40
N ILE A 16 50.31 -20.79 -52.27
CA ILE A 16 49.15 -21.58 -51.83
C ILE A 16 48.73 -21.19 -50.39
N ILE A 17 49.69 -21.04 -49.48
CA ILE A 17 49.47 -20.63 -48.12
C ILE A 17 48.86 -19.23 -48.07
N TRP A 18 49.34 -18.28 -48.90
CA TRP A 18 48.77 -16.95 -48.99
C TRP A 18 47.34 -16.93 -49.53
N ILE A 19 47.03 -17.80 -50.47
CA ILE A 19 45.64 -17.96 -51.01
C ILE A 19 44.72 -18.52 -49.95
N TYR A 20 45.14 -19.52 -49.15
CA TYR A 20 44.34 -20.04 -48.05
C TYR A 20 44.13 -19.01 -46.93
N LEU A 21 45.18 -18.22 -46.63
CA LEU A 21 45.05 -17.13 -45.66
C LEU A 21 44.05 -16.05 -46.13
N LEU A 22 44.08 -15.69 -47.40
CA LEU A 22 43.11 -14.75 -47.98
C LEU A 22 41.68 -15.32 -47.97
N PHE A 23 41.50 -16.60 -48.29
CA PHE A 23 40.20 -17.26 -48.18
C PHE A 23 39.72 -17.33 -46.73
N ALA A 24 40.57 -17.59 -45.77
CA ALA A 24 40.23 -17.59 -44.34
C ALA A 24 39.82 -16.19 -43.85
N ILE A 25 40.54 -15.14 -44.26
CA ILE A 25 40.20 -13.74 -43.94
C ILE A 25 38.86 -13.35 -44.55
N VAL A 26 38.61 -13.71 -45.81
CA VAL A 26 37.31 -13.40 -46.47
C VAL A 26 36.17 -14.21 -45.83
N TRP A 27 36.43 -15.47 -45.43
CA TRP A 27 35.46 -16.32 -44.74
C TRP A 27 35.13 -15.75 -43.37
N PHE A 28 36.14 -15.36 -42.56
CA PHE A 28 35.95 -14.69 -41.27
C PHE A 28 35.21 -13.36 -41.45
N TYR A 29 35.54 -12.54 -42.42
CA TYR A 29 34.87 -11.29 -42.69
C TYR A 29 33.40 -11.49 -43.09
N ASN A 30 33.09 -12.50 -43.87
CA ASN A 30 31.71 -12.85 -44.21
C ASN A 30 30.94 -13.45 -43.03
N GLU A 31 31.62 -14.17 -42.12
CA GLU A 31 30.99 -14.73 -40.94
C GLU A 31 30.67 -13.63 -39.89
N GLU A 32 31.58 -12.65 -39.68
CA GLU A 32 31.29 -11.45 -38.91
C GLU A 32 30.13 -10.65 -39.53
N GLN A 33 30.09 -10.41 -40.80
CA GLN A 33 28.97 -9.72 -41.47
C GLN A 33 27.65 -10.50 -41.34
N ASN A 34 27.68 -11.82 -41.37
CA ASN A 34 26.50 -12.66 -41.15
C ASN A 34 26.08 -12.72 -39.67
N LEU A 35 26.97 -12.60 -38.72
CA LEU A 35 26.64 -12.44 -37.30
C LEU A 35 26.01 -11.06 -37.04
N PHE A 36 26.57 -9.99 -37.63
CA PHE A 36 25.97 -8.64 -37.51
C PHE A 36 24.69 -8.48 -38.30
N SER A 37 24.43 -9.24 -39.36
CA SER A 37 23.17 -9.19 -40.13
C SER A 37 22.09 -10.10 -39.59
N LYS A 38 22.41 -11.08 -38.71
CA LYS A 38 21.39 -11.90 -37.99
C LYS A 38 20.95 -11.32 -36.67
N GLU A 39 21.65 -10.34 -36.12
CA GLU A 39 21.21 -9.46 -35.06
C GLU A 39 20.76 -8.08 -35.63
N SER A 40 19.96 -8.03 -36.65
CA SER A 40 18.87 -7.09 -36.63
C SER A 40 17.97 -7.60 -35.50
N ILE A 41 18.30 -7.29 -34.27
CA ILE A 41 17.33 -7.14 -33.22
C ILE A 41 16.23 -6.33 -33.90
N GLU A 42 15.10 -6.96 -34.23
CA GLU A 42 13.85 -6.24 -34.21
C GLU A 42 13.85 -5.61 -32.81
N VAL A 43 14.28 -4.37 -32.71
CA VAL A 43 13.81 -3.47 -31.70
C VAL A 43 12.34 -3.36 -32.05
N SER A 44 11.56 -4.38 -31.66
CA SER A 44 10.14 -4.20 -31.42
C SER A 44 10.17 -2.98 -30.55
N ALA A 45 9.67 -1.87 -31.05
CA ALA A 45 9.49 -0.67 -30.29
C ALA A 45 8.80 -1.14 -29.00
N VAL A 46 9.55 -1.20 -27.89
CA VAL A 46 8.99 -1.52 -26.59
C VAL A 46 7.91 -0.48 -26.47
N LYS A 47 6.66 -0.91 -26.63
CA LYS A 47 5.52 -0.01 -26.59
C LYS A 47 5.63 0.64 -25.23
N GLU A 48 6.03 1.92 -25.19
CA GLU A 48 6.18 2.62 -23.90
C GLU A 48 4.87 2.38 -23.15
N GLN A 49 4.97 1.84 -21.96
CA GLN A 49 3.80 1.64 -21.12
C GLN A 49 3.22 3.00 -20.82
N GLU A 50 1.93 3.17 -21.07
CA GLU A 50 1.19 4.40 -20.80
C GLU A 50 0.14 4.13 -19.75
N VAL A 51 -0.07 5.11 -18.87
CA VAL A 51 -1.14 5.11 -17.87
C VAL A 51 -1.86 6.46 -17.89
N TYR A 52 -3.13 6.47 -17.53
CA TYR A 52 -3.83 7.71 -17.20
C TYR A 52 -3.34 8.22 -15.85
N VAL A 53 -2.99 9.50 -15.80
CA VAL A 53 -2.51 10.13 -14.57
C VAL A 53 -3.67 10.87 -13.92
N SER A 54 -3.96 10.55 -12.67
CA SER A 54 -5.10 11.10 -11.97
C SER A 54 -4.75 12.36 -11.16
N GLY A 55 -4.22 12.21 -9.96
CA GLY A 55 -4.02 13.33 -9.02
C GLY A 55 -5.29 13.73 -8.26
N ARG A 56 -6.38 12.96 -8.41
CA ARG A 56 -7.66 13.19 -7.69
C ARG A 56 -7.53 12.81 -6.23
N LEU A 57 -8.04 13.66 -5.36
CA LEU A 57 -8.25 13.31 -3.96
C LEU A 57 -9.34 12.25 -3.85
N ILE A 58 -9.10 11.22 -3.08
CA ILE A 58 -10.00 10.11 -2.84
C ILE A 58 -10.22 9.88 -1.37
N GLY A 59 -11.45 9.53 -1.01
CA GLY A 59 -11.77 8.93 0.27
C GLY A 59 -11.52 7.43 0.20
N ILE A 60 -10.81 6.90 1.17
CA ILE A 60 -10.47 5.49 1.25
C ILE A 60 -11.21 4.89 2.42
N TYR A 61 -11.88 3.79 2.19
CA TYR A 61 -12.49 2.95 3.22
C TYR A 61 -11.88 1.56 3.14
N GLU A 62 -11.41 1.07 4.27
CA GLU A 62 -10.80 -0.23 4.40
C GLU A 62 -11.38 -0.95 5.60
N LYS A 63 -11.84 -2.18 5.37
CA LYS A 63 -12.34 -3.07 6.39
C LYS A 63 -11.32 -4.18 6.62
N ALA A 64 -10.86 -4.28 7.84
CA ALA A 64 -9.90 -5.29 8.22
C ALA A 64 -10.53 -6.70 8.31
N ASP A 65 -9.71 -7.74 8.12
CA ASP A 65 -10.06 -9.13 8.39
C ASP A 65 -10.14 -9.40 9.90
N GLY A 66 -11.18 -8.84 10.54
CA GLY A 66 -11.35 -8.90 11.98
C GLY A 66 -11.37 -7.51 12.61
N VAL A 67 -11.31 -7.46 13.94
CA VAL A 67 -11.34 -6.23 14.71
C VAL A 67 -9.97 -6.00 15.34
N LEU A 68 -9.29 -4.91 14.94
CA LEU A 68 -7.95 -4.56 15.41
C LEU A 68 -7.96 -4.20 16.89
N VAL A 69 -7.06 -4.79 17.64
CA VAL A 69 -6.75 -4.43 19.04
C VAL A 69 -5.77 -3.26 19.03
N LEU A 70 -6.21 -2.12 19.54
CA LEU A 70 -5.35 -0.93 19.69
C LEU A 70 -4.53 -1.00 20.98
N ASP A 71 -5.16 -1.43 22.10
CA ASP A 71 -4.51 -1.58 23.39
C ASP A 71 -5.38 -2.40 24.37
N THR A 72 -4.83 -2.71 25.54
CA THR A 72 -5.58 -3.28 26.66
C THR A 72 -5.68 -2.26 27.80
N GLU A 73 -6.84 -2.20 28.45
CA GLU A 73 -7.05 -1.22 29.52
C GLU A 73 -7.47 -1.87 30.84
N THR A 74 -7.24 -1.13 31.92
CA THR A 74 -7.73 -1.47 33.26
C THR A 74 -9.18 -1.00 33.40
N ILE A 75 -10.03 -1.92 33.86
CA ILE A 75 -11.46 -1.66 34.11
C ILE A 75 -11.73 -1.75 35.61
N THR A 76 -12.55 -0.86 36.14
CA THR A 76 -13.07 -0.96 37.51
C THR A 76 -14.32 -1.81 37.53
N ASP A 77 -14.32 -2.92 38.26
CA ASP A 77 -15.48 -3.81 38.41
C ASP A 77 -16.61 -3.23 39.26
N ALA A 78 -17.71 -3.96 39.35
CA ALA A 78 -18.87 -3.53 40.15
C ALA A 78 -18.59 -3.36 41.66
N SER A 79 -17.53 -4.00 42.17
CA SER A 79 -17.10 -3.89 43.58
C SER A 79 -16.15 -2.71 43.81
N GLY A 80 -15.67 -2.06 42.75
CA GLY A 80 -14.71 -0.97 42.81
C GLY A 80 -13.25 -1.42 42.72
N LYS A 81 -13.00 -2.68 42.36
CA LYS A 81 -11.66 -3.23 42.16
C LYS A 81 -11.21 -3.05 40.70
N ASP A 82 -9.98 -2.61 40.53
CA ASP A 82 -9.34 -2.48 39.22
C ASP A 82 -8.77 -3.79 38.74
N CYS A 83 -9.04 -4.16 37.47
CA CYS A 83 -8.54 -5.35 36.82
C CYS A 83 -8.44 -5.15 35.30
N CYS A 84 -7.51 -5.89 34.68
CA CYS A 84 -7.34 -5.88 33.24
C CYS A 84 -7.47 -7.32 32.72
N PRO A 85 -8.69 -7.76 32.30
CA PRO A 85 -8.94 -9.16 31.90
C PRO A 85 -8.19 -9.58 30.65
N ALA A 86 -7.88 -8.66 29.77
CA ALA A 86 -7.19 -8.88 28.52
C ALA A 86 -5.65 -8.91 28.64
N LYS A 87 -5.09 -8.43 29.78
CA LYS A 87 -3.65 -8.30 29.98
C LYS A 87 -2.90 -9.62 29.78
N GLY A 88 -1.91 -9.60 28.88
CA GLY A 88 -1.08 -10.76 28.53
C GLY A 88 -1.78 -11.81 27.66
N LYS A 89 -3.03 -11.58 27.28
CA LYS A 89 -3.84 -12.48 26.40
C LYS A 89 -3.89 -11.94 24.98
N VAL A 90 -4.17 -10.67 24.82
CA VAL A 90 -4.10 -9.93 23.58
C VAL A 90 -3.15 -8.72 23.72
N LYS A 91 -2.68 -8.17 22.63
CA LYS A 91 -1.83 -6.99 22.56
C LYS A 91 -2.21 -6.11 21.37
N ALA A 92 -1.72 -4.88 21.33
CA ALA A 92 -1.82 -4.01 20.17
C ALA A 92 -1.29 -4.70 18.91
N GLY A 93 -1.99 -4.55 17.79
CA GLY A 93 -1.70 -5.20 16.52
C GLY A 93 -2.33 -6.58 16.33
N ASP A 94 -2.98 -7.17 17.34
CA ASP A 94 -3.78 -8.39 17.16
C ASP A 94 -5.08 -8.08 16.43
N TYR A 95 -5.52 -8.94 15.52
CA TYR A 95 -6.87 -8.87 14.94
C TYR A 95 -7.76 -9.95 15.57
N ILE A 96 -8.86 -9.55 16.21
CA ILE A 96 -9.87 -10.49 16.71
C ILE A 96 -10.66 -10.99 15.50
N ILE A 97 -10.44 -12.24 15.12
CA ILE A 97 -11.03 -12.86 13.93
C ILE A 97 -12.21 -13.79 14.27
N SER A 98 -12.29 -14.28 15.51
CA SER A 98 -13.39 -15.12 15.96
C SER A 98 -13.64 -14.96 17.46
N ILE A 99 -14.90 -15.07 17.86
CA ILE A 99 -15.35 -15.12 19.26
C ILE A 99 -16.29 -16.31 19.41
N ASN A 100 -15.99 -17.24 20.34
CA ASN A 100 -16.76 -18.45 20.59
C ASN A 100 -17.05 -19.27 19.31
N GLY A 101 -16.12 -19.25 18.33
CA GLY A 101 -16.26 -19.94 17.04
C GLY A 101 -17.06 -19.15 15.98
N GLU A 102 -17.62 -17.99 16.30
CA GLU A 102 -18.26 -17.10 15.34
C GLU A 102 -17.24 -16.13 14.75
N THR A 103 -17.17 -16.02 13.43
CA THR A 103 -16.29 -15.06 12.74
C THR A 103 -16.71 -13.61 13.03
N ILE A 104 -15.74 -12.77 13.35
CA ILE A 104 -15.95 -11.38 13.74
C ILE A 104 -15.39 -10.46 12.66
N HIS A 105 -16.24 -9.53 12.20
CA HIS A 105 -15.90 -8.51 11.21
C HIS A 105 -16.20 -7.08 11.69
N SER A 106 -16.80 -6.92 12.88
CA SER A 106 -17.16 -5.59 13.37
C SER A 106 -17.23 -5.49 14.88
N LYS A 107 -16.91 -4.31 15.38
CA LYS A 107 -17.10 -3.92 16.79
C LYS A 107 -18.54 -4.15 17.27
N LYS A 108 -19.52 -3.93 16.40
CA LYS A 108 -20.93 -4.14 16.70
C LYS A 108 -21.25 -5.61 17.06
N GLN A 109 -20.62 -6.58 16.37
CA GLN A 109 -20.77 -8.01 16.70
C GLN A 109 -20.20 -8.29 18.08
N ILE A 110 -19.02 -7.76 18.43
CA ILE A 110 -18.41 -7.92 19.76
C ILE A 110 -19.32 -7.37 20.84
N LEU A 111 -19.88 -6.18 20.67
CA LEU A 111 -20.80 -5.57 21.62
C LEU A 111 -22.08 -6.40 21.81
N LYS A 112 -22.60 -7.01 20.74
CA LYS A 112 -23.76 -7.91 20.80
C LYS A 112 -23.44 -9.15 21.63
N ILE A 113 -22.30 -9.79 21.40
CA ILE A 113 -21.85 -10.98 22.15
C ILE A 113 -21.69 -10.67 23.64
N LEU A 114 -21.13 -9.50 23.99
CA LEU A 114 -21.00 -9.05 25.38
C LEU A 114 -22.36 -8.76 26.03
N ALA A 115 -23.36 -8.26 25.27
CA ALA A 115 -24.71 -8.09 25.77
C ALA A 115 -25.43 -9.44 26.01
N GLU A 116 -25.23 -10.44 25.14
CA GLU A 116 -25.76 -11.78 25.31
C GLU A 116 -25.10 -12.52 26.47
N TYR A 117 -23.81 -12.33 26.71
CA TYR A 117 -23.06 -12.85 27.86
C TYR A 117 -23.73 -12.43 29.19
N LYS A 118 -24.19 -11.18 29.31
CA LYS A 118 -24.96 -10.69 30.46
C LYS A 118 -26.22 -11.50 30.71
N THR A 119 -26.93 -11.88 29.65
CA THR A 119 -28.21 -12.61 29.77
C THR A 119 -28.01 -14.05 30.22
N SER A 120 -26.94 -14.71 29.77
CA SER A 120 -26.60 -16.08 30.15
C SER A 120 -26.17 -16.21 31.64
N GLU A 121 -25.44 -15.21 32.16
CA GLU A 121 -25.05 -15.20 33.59
C GLU A 121 -26.27 -14.97 34.53
N ALA A 122 -27.25 -14.18 34.09
CA ALA A 122 -28.50 -13.96 34.85
C ALA A 122 -29.36 -15.22 34.93
N GLY A 123 -29.34 -16.08 33.86
CA GLY A 123 -30.06 -17.39 33.84
C GLY A 123 -29.46 -18.43 34.79
N LEU A 124 -28.12 -18.43 34.95
CA LEU A 124 -27.43 -19.39 35.81
C LEU A 124 -27.64 -19.16 37.33
N LYS A 125 -28.04 -17.96 37.74
CA LYS A 125 -28.37 -17.65 39.15
C LYS A 125 -29.78 -18.12 39.59
N GLY A 126 -30.58 -18.57 38.64
CA GLY A 126 -31.96 -19.04 38.93
C GLY A 126 -32.11 -20.55 39.18
N GLU A 127 -31.17 -21.39 38.86
CA GLU A 127 -31.24 -22.84 39.06
C GLU A 127 -30.37 -23.32 40.24
N LYS A 128 -30.91 -23.24 41.43
CA LYS A 128 -30.41 -24.03 42.57
C LYS A 128 -31.19 -25.34 42.58
N ASN A 129 -30.55 -26.46 42.20
CA ASN A 129 -30.63 -27.82 42.73
C ASN A 129 -30.17 -28.82 41.71
N PHE A 130 -29.06 -29.48 41.94
CA PHE A 130 -28.90 -30.95 41.92
C PHE A 130 -27.40 -31.27 42.06
N GLU A 131 -27.06 -31.96 43.16
CA GLU A 131 -25.79 -32.67 43.33
C GLU A 131 -25.84 -33.91 42.44
N ASP A 132 -25.03 -33.97 41.40
CA ASP A 132 -24.33 -35.12 40.85
C ASP A 132 -23.74 -34.79 39.47
N THR A 133 -22.44 -34.88 39.41
CA THR A 133 -21.52 -34.74 38.26
C THR A 133 -20.55 -33.57 38.39
N ILE A 134 -19.62 -33.67 39.34
CA ILE A 134 -18.73 -32.53 39.70
C ILE A 134 -17.72 -32.22 38.61
N ASN A 135 -17.14 -33.18 37.88
CA ASN A 135 -16.06 -32.89 36.94
C ASN A 135 -16.51 -32.41 35.54
N ALA A 136 -17.59 -32.95 34.98
CA ALA A 136 -18.13 -32.47 33.69
C ALA A 136 -18.85 -31.14 33.80
N LYS A 137 -19.44 -30.85 34.99
CA LYS A 137 -20.05 -29.53 35.28
C LYS A 137 -19.01 -28.42 35.50
N GLU A 138 -17.85 -28.70 36.10
CA GLU A 138 -16.80 -27.68 36.28
C GLU A 138 -16.21 -27.25 34.96
N GLU A 139 -15.96 -28.15 34.00
CA GLU A 139 -15.54 -27.82 32.65
C GLU A 139 -16.62 -27.08 31.85
N MET A 140 -17.89 -27.47 31.93
CA MET A 140 -19.01 -26.76 31.29
C MET A 140 -19.28 -25.40 31.93
N ILE A 141 -19.08 -25.25 33.25
CA ILE A 141 -19.23 -23.95 33.96
C ILE A 141 -18.09 -23.02 33.61
N GLN A 142 -16.84 -23.52 33.54
CA GLN A 142 -15.68 -22.71 33.09
C GLN A 142 -15.81 -22.27 31.65
N GLN A 143 -16.31 -23.12 30.74
CA GLN A 143 -16.60 -22.72 29.34
C GLN A 143 -17.71 -21.65 29.23
N LYS A 144 -18.70 -21.62 30.16
CA LYS A 144 -19.73 -20.58 30.20
C LYS A 144 -19.27 -19.25 30.83
N GLU A 145 -18.18 -19.24 31.60
CA GLU A 145 -17.68 -18.04 32.31
C GLU A 145 -16.63 -17.27 31.52
N THR A 146 -16.10 -17.80 30.43
CA THR A 146 -15.09 -17.15 29.59
C THR A 146 -15.56 -17.02 28.15
N ILE A 147 -15.08 -15.99 27.48
CA ILE A 147 -15.21 -15.81 26.04
C ILE A 147 -13.93 -16.31 25.41
N GLN A 148 -14.04 -17.25 24.49
CA GLN A 148 -12.92 -17.70 23.67
C GLN A 148 -12.71 -16.73 22.52
N LEU A 149 -11.48 -16.21 22.39
CA LEU A 149 -11.06 -15.39 21.29
C LEU A 149 -10.08 -16.16 20.41
N GLU A 150 -10.23 -16.05 19.11
CA GLU A 150 -9.14 -16.30 18.17
C GLU A 150 -8.64 -14.96 17.66
N VAL A 151 -7.36 -14.73 17.78
CA VAL A 151 -6.71 -13.55 17.23
C VAL A 151 -5.66 -13.94 16.20
N LEU A 152 -5.53 -13.12 15.17
CA LEU A 152 -4.44 -13.19 14.21
C LEU A 152 -3.32 -12.26 14.70
N ARG A 153 -2.13 -12.81 14.92
CA ARG A 153 -0.93 -12.11 15.35
C ARG A 153 0.24 -12.50 14.45
N ASN A 154 0.82 -11.58 13.70
CA ASN A 154 1.91 -11.86 12.74
C ASN A 154 1.56 -13.04 11.80
N ASN A 155 0.33 -13.07 11.27
CA ASN A 155 -0.22 -14.14 10.46
C ASN A 155 -0.38 -15.51 11.15
N GLU A 156 -0.20 -15.59 12.47
CA GLU A 156 -0.44 -16.80 13.26
C GLU A 156 -1.74 -16.69 14.04
N LYS A 157 -2.58 -17.75 14.00
CA LYS A 157 -3.81 -17.82 14.80
C LYS A 157 -3.50 -18.22 16.22
N ILE A 158 -3.88 -17.39 17.18
CA ILE A 158 -3.71 -17.63 18.61
C ILE A 158 -5.09 -17.69 19.26
N SER A 159 -5.36 -18.79 19.99
CA SER A 159 -6.58 -18.93 20.78
C SER A 159 -6.31 -18.55 22.23
N THR A 160 -7.20 -17.75 22.81
CA THR A 160 -7.13 -17.33 24.22
C THR A 160 -8.51 -17.17 24.80
N ASN A 161 -8.60 -17.21 26.15
CA ASN A 161 -9.87 -17.07 26.86
C ASN A 161 -9.84 -15.81 27.73
N ILE A 162 -10.89 -14.98 27.62
CA ILE A 162 -11.06 -13.78 28.46
C ILE A 162 -12.36 -13.91 29.26
N LYS A 163 -12.29 -13.65 30.55
CA LYS A 163 -13.48 -13.51 31.39
C LYS A 163 -13.88 -12.03 31.41
N PRO A 164 -15.01 -11.66 30.77
CA PRO A 164 -15.50 -10.29 30.84
C PRO A 164 -15.84 -9.87 32.27
N ILE A 165 -15.63 -8.61 32.57
CA ILE A 165 -15.86 -8.03 33.89
C ILE A 165 -17.10 -7.13 33.84
N ARG A 166 -17.95 -7.28 34.85
CA ARG A 166 -19.12 -6.43 35.04
C ARG A 166 -18.74 -5.14 35.72
N THR A 167 -19.00 -4.01 35.06
CA THR A 167 -18.78 -2.65 35.60
C THR A 167 -19.93 -2.23 36.56
N LYS A 168 -19.76 -1.11 37.23
CA LYS A 168 -20.80 -0.52 38.07
C LYS A 168 -22.06 -0.18 37.27
N SER A 169 -21.93 0.16 35.99
CA SER A 169 -23.10 0.43 35.11
C SER A 169 -23.81 -0.87 34.68
N GLY A 170 -23.30 -2.02 35.08
CA GLY A 170 -23.84 -3.34 34.71
C GLY A 170 -23.49 -3.81 33.30
N THR A 171 -22.56 -3.12 32.61
CA THR A 171 -22.04 -3.52 31.31
C THR A 171 -20.88 -4.48 31.48
N TYR A 172 -20.76 -5.51 30.63
CA TYR A 172 -19.64 -6.42 30.59
C TYR A 172 -18.58 -5.91 29.60
N LEU A 173 -17.32 -5.84 30.02
CA LEU A 173 -16.19 -5.39 29.23
C LEU A 173 -15.04 -6.41 29.29
N MET A 174 -14.26 -6.49 28.22
CA MET A 174 -13.06 -7.32 28.16
C MET A 174 -11.75 -6.54 28.47
N GLY A 175 -11.82 -5.20 28.54
CA GLY A 175 -10.64 -4.34 28.72
C GLY A 175 -9.76 -4.29 27.48
N ILE A 176 -10.36 -4.13 26.33
CA ILE A 176 -9.69 -4.05 25.03
C ILE A 176 -10.19 -2.81 24.31
N TRP A 177 -9.27 -1.97 23.86
CA TRP A 177 -9.55 -0.92 22.88
C TRP A 177 -9.49 -1.51 21.47
N ILE A 178 -10.54 -1.33 20.68
CA ILE A 178 -10.72 -1.96 19.38
C ILE A 178 -11.16 -0.99 18.29
N LYS A 179 -10.76 -1.30 17.05
CA LYS A 179 -11.13 -0.59 15.83
C LYS A 179 -11.46 -1.60 14.72
N ASP A 180 -12.53 -1.41 13.98
CA ASP A 180 -13.03 -2.37 12.99
C ASP A 180 -13.06 -1.86 11.55
N ASP A 181 -12.92 -0.58 11.35
CA ASP A 181 -12.86 0.05 10.03
C ASP A 181 -11.87 1.22 10.04
N MET A 182 -11.31 1.51 8.89
CA MET A 182 -10.41 2.63 8.69
C MET A 182 -10.91 3.45 7.51
N ALA A 183 -10.89 4.75 7.69
CA ALA A 183 -11.15 5.71 6.65
C ALA A 183 -10.03 6.73 6.62
N GLY A 184 -9.66 7.16 5.45
CA GLY A 184 -8.60 8.15 5.24
C GLY A 184 -8.79 8.91 3.94
N ILE A 185 -8.00 9.97 3.77
CA ILE A 185 -7.91 10.74 2.54
C ILE A 185 -6.55 10.47 1.92
N GLY A 186 -6.53 10.30 0.61
CA GLY A 186 -5.33 10.13 -0.17
C GLY A 186 -5.49 10.64 -1.59
N THR A 187 -4.51 10.35 -2.43
CA THR A 187 -4.55 10.74 -3.84
C THR A 187 -4.37 9.52 -4.74
N MET A 188 -5.21 9.38 -5.75
CA MET A 188 -5.07 8.39 -6.80
C MET A 188 -3.94 8.82 -7.74
N THR A 189 -2.95 7.94 -7.92
CA THR A 189 -1.76 8.24 -8.73
C THR A 189 -2.03 8.04 -10.22
N TYR A 190 -2.49 6.86 -10.55
CA TYR A 190 -2.73 6.44 -11.94
C TYR A 190 -3.83 5.39 -12.00
N TYR A 191 -4.31 5.17 -13.23
CA TYR A 191 -5.08 3.98 -13.58
C TYR A 191 -4.76 3.56 -15.03
N THR A 192 -4.99 2.28 -15.32
CA THR A 192 -4.77 1.68 -16.63
C THR A 192 -6.02 1.76 -17.50
N LYS A 193 -5.88 1.43 -18.78
CA LYS A 193 -7.03 1.31 -19.71
C LYS A 193 -8.05 0.26 -19.29
N ASP A 194 -7.60 -0.74 -18.53
CA ASP A 194 -8.42 -1.84 -18.05
C ASP A 194 -9.08 -1.53 -16.69
N GLY A 195 -8.81 -0.33 -16.13
CA GLY A 195 -9.41 0.15 -14.89
C GLY A 195 -8.62 -0.17 -13.62
N GLU A 196 -7.48 -0.86 -13.71
CA GLU A 196 -6.62 -1.05 -12.54
C GLU A 196 -6.04 0.29 -12.08
N PHE A 197 -6.18 0.63 -10.79
CA PHE A 197 -5.64 1.86 -10.24
C PHE A 197 -4.54 1.60 -9.21
N GLY A 198 -3.67 2.59 -9.02
CA GLY A 198 -2.71 2.69 -7.93
C GLY A 198 -2.80 4.06 -7.25
N ALA A 199 -2.71 4.06 -5.91
CA ALA A 199 -2.80 5.27 -5.10
C ALA A 199 -1.83 5.26 -3.91
N LEU A 200 -1.65 6.39 -3.26
CA LEU A 200 -0.85 6.65 -2.06
C LEU A 200 0.66 6.50 -2.21
N GLY A 201 1.16 5.52 -2.97
CA GLY A 201 2.59 5.23 -3.07
C GLY A 201 3.22 4.61 -1.81
N HIS A 202 2.42 4.32 -0.80
CA HIS A 202 2.74 3.58 0.42
C HIS A 202 1.50 2.89 0.94
N GLY A 203 1.68 1.86 1.76
CA GLY A 203 0.54 1.17 2.36
C GLY A 203 -0.11 1.96 3.49
N ILE A 204 -1.34 1.60 3.79
CA ILE A 204 -2.08 2.08 4.96
C ILE A 204 -1.66 1.20 6.14
N GLY A 205 -1.07 1.82 7.14
CA GLY A 205 -0.68 1.18 8.38
C GLY A 205 -1.53 1.66 9.55
N ASP A 206 -1.60 0.85 10.59
CA ASP A 206 -2.15 1.29 11.87
C ASP A 206 -1.25 2.35 12.51
N GLY A 207 -1.82 3.49 12.87
CA GLY A 207 -1.08 4.62 13.43
C GLY A 207 -0.42 4.35 14.80
N THR A 208 -0.81 3.26 15.48
CA THR A 208 -0.29 2.88 16.78
C THR A 208 0.80 1.82 16.67
N THR A 209 0.62 0.84 15.80
CA THR A 209 1.54 -0.29 15.63
C THR A 209 2.52 -0.09 14.49
N GLY A 210 2.16 0.71 13.49
CA GLY A 210 2.90 0.89 12.23
C GLY A 210 2.83 -0.31 11.29
N GLU A 211 2.08 -1.36 11.65
CA GLU A 211 1.90 -2.55 10.81
C GLU A 211 0.91 -2.25 9.68
N LEU A 212 1.16 -2.81 8.49
CA LEU A 212 0.23 -2.73 7.36
C LEU A 212 -1.10 -3.41 7.72
N LEU A 213 -2.21 -2.76 7.37
CA LEU A 213 -3.53 -3.33 7.56
C LEU A 213 -3.78 -4.43 6.54
N SER A 214 -4.36 -5.53 6.99
CA SER A 214 -4.84 -6.59 6.12
C SER A 214 -6.22 -6.22 5.58
N VAL A 215 -6.35 -6.10 4.27
CA VAL A 215 -7.60 -5.74 3.57
C VAL A 215 -8.43 -6.98 3.31
N SER A 216 -9.66 -7.02 3.81
CA SER A 216 -10.67 -8.02 3.42
C SER A 216 -11.71 -7.47 2.46
N ASP A 217 -11.99 -6.17 2.60
CA ASP A 217 -13.00 -5.45 1.83
C ASP A 217 -12.65 -3.97 1.93
N GLY A 218 -12.55 -3.29 0.81
CA GLY A 218 -12.19 -1.88 0.77
C GLY A 218 -12.67 -1.23 -0.52
N ALA A 219 -12.79 0.08 -0.46
CA ALA A 219 -13.24 0.87 -1.59
C ALA A 219 -12.67 2.28 -1.58
N ILE A 220 -12.65 2.90 -2.74
CA ILE A 220 -12.35 4.32 -2.91
C ILE A 220 -13.62 5.07 -3.32
N TYR A 221 -13.77 6.25 -2.75
CA TYR A 221 -14.97 7.07 -2.89
C TYR A 221 -14.64 8.51 -3.28
N HIS A 222 -15.65 9.19 -3.80
CA HIS A 222 -15.62 10.65 -3.87
C HIS A 222 -15.50 11.25 -2.47
N MET A 223 -14.64 12.26 -2.34
CA MET A 223 -14.51 13.03 -1.11
C MET A 223 -14.65 14.52 -1.41
N GLU A 224 -15.23 15.25 -0.49
CA GLU A 224 -15.34 16.69 -0.52
C GLU A 224 -14.34 17.29 0.47
N LEU A 225 -13.38 18.08 -0.03
CA LEU A 225 -12.41 18.77 0.81
C LEU A 225 -13.12 19.90 1.58
N THR A 226 -13.06 19.85 2.91
CA THR A 226 -13.71 20.83 3.79
C THR A 226 -12.72 21.78 4.47
N GLY A 227 -11.45 21.37 4.57
CA GLY A 227 -10.43 22.15 5.23
C GLY A 227 -9.01 21.68 4.90
N ILE A 228 -8.04 22.53 5.22
CA ILE A 228 -6.61 22.22 5.10
C ILE A 228 -5.91 22.72 6.36
N SER A 229 -5.42 21.80 7.18
CA SER A 229 -4.47 22.10 8.24
C SER A 229 -3.08 22.23 7.63
N LYS A 230 -2.53 23.47 7.57
CA LYS A 230 -1.24 23.70 6.89
C LYS A 230 -0.08 23.07 7.61
N GLY A 231 0.81 22.47 6.84
CA GLY A 231 2.08 21.94 7.34
C GLY A 231 2.97 23.06 7.88
N LYS A 232 3.62 22.83 9.02
CA LYS A 232 4.62 23.69 9.66
C LYS A 232 5.79 22.83 10.13
N ARG A 233 6.92 23.48 10.37
CA ARG A 233 8.09 22.78 10.89
C ARG A 233 7.78 22.05 12.21
N GLY A 234 7.94 20.74 12.22
CA GLY A 234 7.63 19.87 13.36
C GLY A 234 6.17 19.43 13.45
N GLU A 235 5.28 19.96 12.62
CA GLU A 235 3.85 19.66 12.59
C GLU A 235 3.45 19.37 11.13
N PRO A 236 3.28 18.09 10.73
CA PRO A 236 2.77 17.76 9.42
C PRO A 236 1.34 18.29 9.29
N GLY A 237 1.04 18.90 8.14
CA GLY A 237 -0.33 19.32 7.83
C GLY A 237 -1.19 18.16 7.35
N GLU A 238 -2.49 18.40 7.23
CA GLU A 238 -3.49 17.40 6.87
C GLU A 238 -4.62 18.00 6.03
N LEU A 239 -5.14 17.21 5.09
CA LEU A 239 -6.38 17.51 4.39
C LEU A 239 -7.57 17.00 5.20
N GLU A 240 -8.57 17.86 5.38
CA GLU A 240 -9.80 17.53 6.08
C GLU A 240 -10.96 17.46 5.09
N GLY A 241 -11.78 16.42 5.16
CA GLY A 241 -12.87 16.25 4.20
C GLY A 241 -13.92 15.23 4.62
N ASN A 242 -15.02 15.26 3.89
CA ASN A 242 -16.12 14.31 4.03
C ASN A 242 -16.06 13.26 2.95
N ILE A 243 -16.05 11.99 3.32
CA ILE A 243 -16.15 10.87 2.40
C ILE A 243 -17.61 10.50 2.23
N HIS A 244 -18.07 10.45 0.99
CA HIS A 244 -19.47 10.16 0.65
C HIS A 244 -19.69 8.67 0.36
N TYR A 245 -20.00 7.89 1.39
CA TYR A 245 -20.21 6.42 1.33
C TYR A 245 -21.55 6.04 0.68
N CYS A 246 -21.85 6.52 -0.51
CA CYS A 246 -23.05 6.12 -1.24
C CYS A 246 -22.71 5.61 -2.63
N LYS A 247 -23.58 4.79 -3.19
CA LYS A 247 -23.36 4.08 -4.46
C LYS A 247 -23.00 5.02 -5.63
N GLY A 248 -23.53 6.24 -5.66
CA GLY A 248 -23.23 7.22 -6.70
C GLY A 248 -21.89 7.96 -6.53
N ASN A 249 -21.15 7.68 -5.45
CA ASN A 249 -19.84 8.27 -5.15
C ASN A 249 -18.75 7.18 -4.94
N HIS A 250 -19.06 5.94 -5.29
CA HIS A 250 -18.12 4.83 -5.26
C HIS A 250 -17.30 4.86 -6.53
N TYR A 251 -16.00 5.01 -6.41
CA TYR A 251 -15.09 5.09 -7.55
C TYR A 251 -14.52 3.73 -7.95
N GLY A 252 -14.37 2.82 -7.00
CA GLY A 252 -13.83 1.51 -7.28
C GLY A 252 -13.54 0.70 -6.01
N THR A 253 -13.19 -0.56 -6.22
CA THR A 253 -12.93 -1.54 -5.16
C THR A 253 -11.43 -1.64 -4.88
N LEU A 254 -11.05 -1.59 -3.61
CA LEU A 254 -9.70 -1.83 -3.14
C LEU A 254 -9.44 -3.33 -3.05
N GLN A 255 -8.37 -3.82 -3.69
CA GLN A 255 -8.01 -5.23 -3.74
C GLN A 255 -6.75 -5.53 -2.93
N GLU A 256 -5.85 -4.57 -2.80
CA GLU A 256 -4.56 -4.76 -2.15
C GLU A 256 -4.13 -3.50 -1.38
N ASN A 257 -3.63 -3.72 -0.15
CA ASN A 257 -2.88 -2.75 0.62
C ASN A 257 -1.46 -3.28 0.83
N GLY A 258 -0.53 -2.76 0.06
CA GLY A 258 0.86 -3.20 0.05
C GLY A 258 1.84 -2.09 0.42
N SER A 259 3.10 -2.44 0.65
CA SER A 259 4.14 -1.46 1.00
C SER A 259 4.39 -0.39 -0.08
N LEU A 260 3.98 -0.64 -1.33
CA LEU A 260 4.19 0.24 -2.48
C LEU A 260 2.98 1.12 -2.80
N GLY A 261 1.86 0.95 -2.08
CA GLY A 261 0.62 1.67 -2.31
C GLY A 261 -0.61 0.83 -2.03
N ILE A 262 -1.76 1.40 -2.34
CA ILE A 262 -3.04 0.69 -2.41
C ILE A 262 -3.42 0.53 -3.87
N PHE A 263 -4.02 -0.62 -4.19
CA PHE A 263 -4.34 -0.99 -5.57
C PHE A 263 -5.72 -1.63 -5.65
N GLY A 264 -6.36 -1.49 -6.79
CA GLY A 264 -7.68 -2.02 -7.00
C GLY A 264 -8.20 -1.76 -8.40
N GLU A 265 -9.51 -1.75 -8.55
CA GLU A 265 -10.19 -1.66 -9.84
C GLU A 265 -11.29 -0.60 -9.79
N LEU A 266 -11.30 0.30 -10.78
CA LEU A 266 -12.32 1.33 -10.93
C LEU A 266 -13.64 0.74 -11.43
N ASP A 267 -14.75 1.31 -11.03
CA ASP A 267 -16.04 1.03 -11.62
C ASP A 267 -16.05 1.46 -13.10
N LEU A 268 -16.71 0.69 -13.96
CA LEU A 268 -16.72 0.95 -15.41
C LEU A 268 -17.25 2.35 -15.76
N GLU A 269 -18.26 2.85 -15.03
CA GLU A 269 -18.84 4.18 -15.22
C GLU A 269 -17.82 5.28 -14.90
N GLU A 270 -17.05 5.10 -13.82
CA GLU A 270 -15.99 6.03 -13.41
C GLU A 270 -14.80 5.98 -14.37
N LEU A 271 -14.40 4.78 -14.82
CA LEU A 271 -13.35 4.62 -15.81
C LEU A 271 -13.69 5.35 -17.12
N GLU A 272 -14.93 5.26 -17.60
CA GLU A 272 -15.39 6.01 -18.77
C GLU A 272 -15.35 7.52 -18.55
N THR A 273 -15.70 7.98 -17.37
CA THR A 273 -15.71 9.41 -17.01
C THR A 273 -14.31 9.94 -16.92
N PHE A 274 -13.46 9.29 -16.12
CA PHE A 274 -12.07 9.73 -15.87
C PHE A 274 -11.23 9.68 -17.14
N SER A 275 -11.39 8.65 -18.01
CA SER A 275 -10.62 8.53 -19.26
C SER A 275 -10.93 9.62 -20.30
N LYS A 276 -12.05 10.34 -20.16
CA LYS A 276 -12.37 11.51 -20.99
C LYS A 276 -11.76 12.81 -20.45
N GLU A 277 -11.49 12.86 -19.15
CA GLU A 277 -11.00 14.06 -18.46
C GLU A 277 -9.49 14.02 -18.26
N ASP A 278 -8.94 12.85 -17.94
CA ASP A 278 -7.54 12.66 -17.59
C ASP A 278 -6.67 12.39 -18.81
N GLN A 279 -5.41 12.79 -18.73
CA GLN A 279 -4.43 12.60 -19.80
C GLN A 279 -3.61 11.33 -19.58
N SER A 280 -3.35 10.58 -20.68
CA SER A 280 -2.40 9.48 -20.68
C SER A 280 -0.97 10.00 -20.78
N PHE A 281 -0.09 9.43 -19.97
CA PHE A 281 1.34 9.72 -19.97
C PHE A 281 2.17 8.44 -20.11
N PRO A 282 3.27 8.49 -20.87
CA PRO A 282 4.24 7.42 -20.87
C PRO A 282 4.93 7.31 -19.50
N VAL A 283 5.23 6.06 -19.13
CA VAL A 283 5.93 5.72 -17.87
C VAL A 283 7.42 5.95 -18.05
N ALA A 284 8.04 6.74 -17.19
CA ALA A 284 9.48 6.93 -17.18
C ALA A 284 10.19 5.76 -16.50
N LYS A 285 11.35 5.39 -17.00
CA LYS A 285 12.29 4.50 -16.27
C LYS A 285 12.99 5.29 -15.17
N LYS A 286 13.33 4.65 -14.06
CA LYS A 286 14.03 5.27 -12.91
C LYS A 286 15.30 6.02 -13.33
N GLN A 287 16.02 5.49 -14.33
CA GLN A 287 17.27 6.08 -14.86
C GLN A 287 17.07 7.32 -15.70
N GLU A 288 15.85 7.58 -16.19
CA GLU A 288 15.51 8.77 -16.99
C GLU A 288 15.27 10.01 -16.14
N ILE A 289 15.02 9.83 -14.82
CA ILE A 289 14.67 10.92 -13.91
C ILE A 289 15.86 11.85 -13.67
N GLN A 290 15.67 13.13 -13.95
CA GLN A 290 16.72 14.13 -13.89
C GLN A 290 16.67 14.92 -12.57
N LYS A 291 17.81 14.93 -11.85
CA LYS A 291 17.99 15.74 -10.64
C LYS A 291 18.13 17.22 -10.98
N ARG A 292 17.74 18.08 -10.03
CA ARG A 292 17.82 19.54 -10.15
C ARG A 292 17.13 20.08 -11.39
N ARG A 293 16.07 19.39 -11.80
CA ARG A 293 15.22 19.78 -12.91
C ARG A 293 13.79 19.89 -12.42
N GLU A 294 13.05 20.81 -13.02
CA GLU A 294 11.66 21.05 -12.74
C GLU A 294 10.81 19.81 -13.04
N ALA A 295 9.90 19.52 -12.15
CA ALA A 295 8.86 18.55 -12.29
C ALA A 295 7.55 19.13 -11.72
N TYR A 296 6.45 18.41 -11.86
CA TYR A 296 5.15 18.86 -11.39
C TYR A 296 4.46 17.78 -10.58
N ILE A 297 3.74 18.21 -9.54
CA ILE A 297 2.73 17.40 -8.86
C ILE A 297 1.38 17.75 -9.46
N LEU A 298 0.57 16.73 -9.83
CA LEU A 298 -0.83 16.95 -10.18
C LEU A 298 -1.70 16.72 -8.96
N SER A 299 -2.64 17.62 -8.67
CA SER A 299 -3.62 17.48 -7.60
C SER A 299 -4.79 18.44 -7.81
N ASP A 300 -5.96 18.02 -7.34
CA ASP A 300 -7.17 18.85 -7.26
C ASP A 300 -7.36 19.50 -5.88
N VAL A 301 -6.33 19.57 -5.05
CA VAL A 301 -6.35 20.13 -3.68
C VAL A 301 -6.84 21.57 -3.61
N SER A 302 -6.79 22.33 -4.69
CA SER A 302 -7.36 23.70 -4.77
C SER A 302 -8.81 23.75 -5.25
N GLY A 303 -9.50 22.58 -5.34
CA GLY A 303 -10.86 22.44 -5.88
C GLY A 303 -10.95 22.25 -7.38
N SER A 304 -9.80 22.20 -8.07
CA SER A 304 -9.71 21.82 -9.49
C SER A 304 -8.33 21.23 -9.78
N MET A 305 -8.25 20.32 -10.76
CA MET A 305 -7.00 19.70 -11.16
C MET A 305 -5.97 20.74 -11.63
N ARG A 306 -4.80 20.75 -11.01
CA ARG A 306 -3.68 21.66 -11.30
C ARG A 306 -2.33 20.97 -11.23
N SER A 307 -1.35 21.57 -11.94
CA SER A 307 0.05 21.19 -11.88
C SER A 307 0.79 22.15 -10.96
N TYR A 308 1.43 21.65 -9.91
CA TYR A 308 2.21 22.43 -8.96
C TYR A 308 3.70 22.12 -9.14
N ARG A 309 4.53 23.17 -9.25
CA ARG A 309 5.98 23.01 -9.49
C ARG A 309 6.71 22.44 -8.29
N VAL A 310 7.59 21.47 -8.60
CA VAL A 310 8.53 20.90 -7.64
C VAL A 310 9.90 20.78 -8.30
N GLU A 311 10.95 20.71 -7.50
CA GLU A 311 12.30 20.36 -7.93
C GLU A 311 12.65 18.98 -7.43
N ILE A 312 13.23 18.14 -8.29
CA ILE A 312 13.78 16.85 -7.91
C ILE A 312 15.16 17.06 -7.28
N GLU A 313 15.26 17.01 -5.96
CA GLU A 313 16.53 17.23 -5.24
C GLU A 313 17.47 16.05 -5.37
N SER A 314 16.94 14.83 -5.18
CA SER A 314 17.73 13.62 -5.28
C SER A 314 16.93 12.43 -5.82
N VAL A 315 17.65 11.52 -6.45
CA VAL A 315 17.16 10.22 -6.94
C VAL A 315 18.10 9.15 -6.40
N ASN A 316 17.57 8.19 -5.64
CA ASN A 316 18.30 7.04 -5.12
C ASN A 316 17.72 5.76 -5.73
N LEU A 317 18.37 5.24 -6.78
CA LEU A 317 17.93 4.04 -7.50
C LEU A 317 18.01 2.76 -6.64
N TYR A 318 18.79 2.79 -5.57
CA TYR A 318 19.04 1.66 -4.67
C TYR A 318 18.53 1.93 -3.26
N ALA A 319 17.47 2.75 -3.13
CA ALA A 319 16.86 3.01 -1.83
C ALA A 319 16.37 1.69 -1.19
N THR A 320 16.78 1.44 0.04
CA THR A 320 16.30 0.27 0.82
C THR A 320 14.83 0.39 1.16
N ASP A 321 14.33 1.62 1.31
CA ASP A 321 12.92 1.95 1.45
C ASP A 321 12.42 2.46 0.10
N SER A 322 11.63 1.64 -0.59
CA SER A 322 11.10 1.95 -1.93
C SER A 322 10.30 3.26 -1.97
N ASN A 323 9.71 3.65 -0.83
CA ASN A 323 8.90 4.86 -0.71
C ASN A 323 9.73 6.14 -0.59
N LYS A 324 11.07 6.03 -0.58
CA LYS A 324 12.03 7.13 -0.46
C LYS A 324 13.05 7.18 -1.60
N GLY A 325 12.67 6.66 -2.77
CA GLY A 325 13.53 6.67 -3.96
C GLY A 325 13.76 8.06 -4.56
N ILE A 326 12.79 8.96 -4.44
CA ILE A 326 12.84 10.33 -4.94
C ILE A 326 12.74 11.28 -3.74
N THR A 327 13.56 12.36 -3.73
CA THR A 327 13.38 13.49 -2.80
C THR A 327 13.03 14.72 -3.60
N ILE A 328 12.01 15.45 -3.17
CA ILE A 328 11.53 16.65 -3.84
C ILE A 328 11.49 17.85 -2.91
N GLN A 329 11.53 19.04 -3.51
CA GLN A 329 11.19 20.30 -2.88
C GLN A 329 10.04 20.95 -3.64
N VAL A 330 8.97 21.31 -2.95
CA VAL A 330 7.87 22.13 -3.48
C VAL A 330 8.39 23.54 -3.69
N THR A 331 8.29 24.03 -4.92
CA THR A 331 8.70 25.40 -5.31
C THR A 331 7.52 26.26 -5.75
N ASP A 332 6.34 25.63 -5.86
CA ASP A 332 5.13 26.32 -6.27
C ASP A 332 4.58 27.22 -5.14
N PRO A 333 4.48 28.53 -5.36
CA PRO A 333 4.03 29.47 -4.33
C PRO A 333 2.53 29.29 -3.98
N GLU A 334 1.71 28.81 -4.91
CA GLU A 334 0.28 28.58 -4.67
C GLU A 334 0.09 27.36 -3.74
N LEU A 335 0.77 26.26 -4.02
CA LEU A 335 0.71 25.06 -3.16
C LEU A 335 1.26 25.38 -1.76
N ILE A 336 2.40 26.09 -1.67
CA ILE A 336 2.97 26.50 -0.37
C ILE A 336 1.99 27.43 0.38
N ALA A 337 1.37 28.38 -0.30
CA ALA A 337 0.39 29.26 0.33
C ALA A 337 -0.86 28.51 0.81
N LEU A 338 -1.30 27.49 0.06
CA LEU A 338 -2.49 26.70 0.34
C LEU A 338 -2.27 25.70 1.47
N THR A 339 -1.22 24.90 1.38
CA THR A 339 -0.98 23.73 2.25
C THR A 339 0.23 23.88 3.19
N GLY A 340 1.10 24.83 2.96
CA GLY A 340 2.40 24.95 3.65
C GLY A 340 3.48 24.01 3.10
N GLY A 341 3.16 23.22 2.06
CA GLY A 341 4.01 22.21 1.43
C GLY A 341 3.28 20.89 1.23
N ILE A 342 3.96 19.77 1.44
CA ILE A 342 3.34 18.43 1.39
C ILE A 342 2.60 18.19 2.71
N VAL A 343 1.35 17.76 2.61
CA VAL A 343 0.48 17.46 3.76
C VAL A 343 -0.10 16.05 3.64
N GLN A 344 -0.58 15.49 4.74
CA GLN A 344 -1.30 14.22 4.73
C GLN A 344 -2.54 14.35 3.83
N GLY A 345 -2.76 13.35 3.00
CA GLY A 345 -3.75 13.36 1.92
C GLY A 345 -3.18 13.62 0.53
N LEU A 346 -2.01 14.29 0.40
CA LEU A 346 -1.29 14.41 -0.88
C LEU A 346 -0.45 13.17 -1.22
N SER A 347 -0.35 12.17 -0.33
CA SER A 347 0.26 10.88 -0.65
C SER A 347 -0.44 10.26 -1.85
N GLY A 348 0.33 9.85 -2.86
CA GLY A 348 -0.17 9.38 -4.16
C GLY A 348 -0.23 10.47 -5.25
N ALA A 349 -0.07 11.74 -4.93
CA ALA A 349 -0.04 12.78 -5.96
C ALA A 349 1.08 12.51 -6.97
N PRO A 350 0.78 12.36 -8.26
CA PRO A 350 1.75 11.91 -9.27
C PRO A 350 2.78 12.99 -9.60
N PHE A 351 4.01 12.56 -9.86
CA PHE A 351 5.09 13.41 -10.38
C PHE A 351 5.21 13.28 -11.88
N ILE A 352 5.23 14.41 -12.56
CA ILE A 352 5.46 14.52 -14.02
C ILE A 352 6.75 15.26 -14.27
N GLN A 353 7.62 14.68 -15.09
CA GLN A 353 8.84 15.30 -15.59
C GLN A 353 8.99 15.00 -17.08
N ASP A 354 9.30 16.01 -17.90
CA ASP A 354 9.51 15.88 -19.34
C ASP A 354 8.39 15.15 -20.09
N GLY A 355 7.13 15.32 -19.65
CA GLY A 355 5.96 14.70 -20.25
C GLY A 355 5.79 13.20 -19.93
N LYS A 356 6.48 12.68 -18.91
CA LYS A 356 6.38 11.31 -18.43
C LYS A 356 5.99 11.29 -16.95
N ILE A 357 5.22 10.27 -16.53
CA ILE A 357 5.02 10.01 -15.11
C ILE A 357 6.26 9.33 -14.55
N ILE A 358 6.84 9.89 -13.48
CA ILE A 358 8.09 9.41 -12.88
C ILE A 358 7.87 8.74 -11.51
N GLY A 359 6.75 9.05 -10.83
CA GLY A 359 6.49 8.55 -9.49
C GLY A 359 5.31 9.24 -8.82
N ALA A 360 5.23 9.10 -7.51
CA ALA A 360 4.20 9.71 -6.67
C ALA A 360 4.76 10.17 -5.32
N VAL A 361 4.12 11.17 -4.73
CA VAL A 361 4.38 11.63 -3.35
C VAL A 361 4.09 10.50 -2.37
N THR A 362 4.96 10.31 -1.38
CA THR A 362 4.75 9.32 -0.31
C THR A 362 4.71 9.96 1.07
N HIS A 363 5.78 10.63 1.48
CA HIS A 363 5.92 11.14 2.84
C HIS A 363 6.45 12.58 2.84
N VAL A 364 5.96 13.37 3.79
CA VAL A 364 6.49 14.71 4.08
C VAL A 364 7.71 14.62 5.01
N LEU A 365 8.66 15.55 4.86
CA LEU A 365 9.70 15.76 5.86
C LEU A 365 9.14 16.63 6.99
N VAL A 366 8.91 16.05 8.16
CA VAL A 366 8.28 16.72 9.31
C VAL A 366 8.98 18.02 9.70
N ASN A 367 10.32 18.09 9.58
CA ASN A 367 11.10 19.27 9.90
C ASN A 367 11.11 20.36 8.79
N ASP A 368 10.63 20.03 7.60
CA ASP A 368 10.49 20.92 6.46
C ASP A 368 9.38 20.44 5.52
N PRO A 369 8.14 20.89 5.73
CA PRO A 369 7.01 20.43 4.91
C PRO A 369 7.10 20.78 3.43
N THR A 370 7.95 21.73 3.04
CA THR A 370 8.19 22.01 1.62
C THR A 370 8.98 20.90 0.91
N ARG A 371 9.50 19.93 1.68
CA ARG A 371 10.27 18.79 1.18
C ARG A 371 9.57 17.46 1.50
N GLY A 372 9.75 16.50 0.64
CA GLY A 372 9.19 15.17 0.84
C GLY A 372 9.85 14.10 0.00
N TYR A 373 9.36 12.91 0.21
CA TYR A 373 9.79 11.71 -0.50
C TYR A 373 8.76 11.28 -1.53
N GLY A 374 9.21 10.48 -2.46
CA GLY A 374 8.36 9.82 -3.44
C GLY A 374 8.89 8.44 -3.83
N ILE A 375 7.97 7.65 -4.33
CA ILE A 375 8.20 6.33 -4.92
C ILE A 375 8.35 6.46 -6.44
N PHE A 376 9.15 5.59 -7.05
CA PHE A 376 9.19 5.46 -8.50
C PHE A 376 7.90 4.83 -9.02
N ILE A 377 7.40 5.33 -10.15
CA ILE A 377 6.20 4.74 -10.78
C ILE A 377 6.40 3.27 -11.18
N GLU A 378 7.61 2.89 -11.61
CA GLU A 378 7.94 1.50 -11.91
C GLU A 378 7.71 0.58 -10.71
N ASN A 379 8.05 1.02 -9.47
CA ASN A 379 7.81 0.22 -8.27
C ASN A 379 6.30 -0.03 -8.05
N MET A 380 5.47 0.99 -8.29
CA MET A 380 4.01 0.85 -8.13
C MET A 380 3.40 -0.07 -9.20
N LEU A 381 3.95 -0.07 -10.42
CA LEU A 381 3.49 -0.89 -11.54
C LEU A 381 3.99 -2.34 -11.48
N GLU A 382 5.19 -2.55 -10.89
CA GLU A 382 5.84 -3.87 -10.75
C GLU A 382 5.43 -4.62 -9.47
N ARG A 383 4.41 -4.15 -8.75
CA ARG A 383 3.94 -4.68 -7.44
C ARG A 383 3.81 -6.21 -7.34
N ASN A 384 3.69 -6.90 -8.46
CA ASN A 384 3.44 -8.35 -8.55
C ASN A 384 4.68 -9.17 -8.97
N LEU A 385 5.90 -8.62 -8.84
CA LEU A 385 7.14 -9.34 -9.15
C LEU A 385 7.80 -9.89 -7.88
#